data_b7cc8705d9d1023032fd95842df2a424
#
_entry.id   b7cc8705d9d1023032fd95842df2a424
#
_cell.length_a   1.000
_cell.length_b   1.000
_cell.length_c   1.000
_cell.angle_alpha   90.00
_cell.angle_beta   90.00
_cell.angle_gamma   90.00
#
_symmetry.space_group_name_H-M   'P 1'
#
loop_
_entity.id
_entity.type
_entity.pdbx_description
1 polymer ?
#
loop_
_entity_poly.entity_id
_entity_poly.type
_entity_poly.pdbx_seq_one_letter_code
_entity_poly.pdbx_strand_id
1 'polypeptide(L)'
;IKEDINKLDVLKDSILRASFTFSGQGILINRENTIGILVRSYVQNDIEKIDLIKNGIIDGSLNSFSKNTISIGKELAISLDLVVGDEITLMSTSNLQTPFGNLPLQEKFSISSVFSTGLIEFDQNVIFMPFENANSLFELADTDIDLEIFLKKPEKIELAKKQIQKIF
;
A
#
# COMPACT_ATOMS: atom_id res chain seq x y z
N ILE A 1 -7.99 8.12 15.33
CA ILE A 1 -7.42 6.85 14.80
C ILE A 1 -7.41 5.74 15.86
N LYS A 2 -6.76 5.89 17.03
CA LYS A 2 -6.80 4.86 18.10
C LYS A 2 -8.16 4.74 18.77
N GLU A 3 -8.92 5.82 18.90
CA GLU A 3 -10.28 5.82 19.43
C GLU A 3 -11.26 5.07 18.52
N ASP A 4 -11.04 5.09 17.22
CA ASP A 4 -11.93 4.44 16.26
C ASP A 4 -11.79 2.92 16.27
N ILE A 5 -10.58 2.41 16.53
CA ILE A 5 -10.37 0.96 16.72
C ILE A 5 -11.09 0.47 17.97
N ASN A 6 -11.12 1.27 19.05
CA ASN A 6 -11.82 0.89 20.29
C ASN A 6 -13.35 0.82 20.10
N LYS A 7 -13.90 1.60 19.17
CA LYS A 7 -15.33 1.52 18.81
C LYS A 7 -15.70 0.19 18.14
N LEU A 8 -14.71 -0.51 17.57
CA LEU A 8 -14.90 -1.82 16.94
C LEU A 8 -14.93 -2.99 17.95
N ASP A 9 -14.85 -2.73 19.26
CA ASP A 9 -14.88 -3.78 20.28
C ASP A 9 -16.12 -4.68 20.20
N VAL A 10 -17.25 -4.12 19.74
CA VAL A 10 -18.49 -4.89 19.49
C VAL A 10 -18.34 -5.95 18.38
N LEU A 11 -17.37 -5.75 17.50
CA LEU A 11 -17.08 -6.64 16.37
C LEU A 11 -15.83 -7.51 16.59
N LYS A 12 -15.18 -7.41 17.73
CA LYS A 12 -13.88 -8.05 18.05
C LYS A 12 -13.85 -9.54 17.70
N ASP A 13 -14.92 -10.26 18.01
CA ASP A 13 -15.02 -11.69 17.73
C ASP A 13 -15.19 -12.01 16.22
N SER A 14 -15.62 -11.05 15.43
CA SER A 14 -15.86 -11.20 13.99
C SER A 14 -14.71 -10.68 13.14
N ILE A 15 -13.88 -9.78 13.67
CA ILE A 15 -12.75 -9.19 12.97
C ILE A 15 -11.54 -10.14 13.08
N LEU A 16 -10.95 -10.46 11.95
CA LEU A 16 -9.66 -11.13 11.84
C LEU A 16 -8.52 -10.13 12.01
N ARG A 17 -8.64 -8.99 11.34
CA ARG A 17 -7.64 -7.92 11.31
C ARG A 17 -8.29 -6.60 10.91
N ALA A 18 -7.76 -5.50 11.43
CA ALA A 18 -8.04 -4.15 10.98
C ALA A 18 -6.71 -3.43 10.77
N SER A 19 -6.54 -2.77 9.64
CA SER A 19 -5.31 -2.06 9.27
C SER A 19 -5.64 -0.70 8.67
N PHE A 20 -4.89 0.32 9.05
CA PHE A 20 -4.89 1.57 8.30
C PHE A 20 -4.08 1.38 7.03
N THR A 21 -4.63 1.86 5.94
CA THR A 21 -4.05 1.76 4.61
C THR A 21 -4.31 3.05 3.83
N PHE A 22 -3.53 3.23 2.78
CA PHE A 22 -3.76 4.24 1.77
C PHE A 22 -3.70 3.56 0.40
N SER A 23 -4.55 4.00 -0.51
CA SER A 23 -4.48 3.62 -1.92
C SER A 23 -4.53 4.87 -2.78
N GLY A 24 -3.52 5.07 -3.59
CA GLY A 24 -3.41 6.24 -4.45
C GLY A 24 -2.65 5.96 -5.74
N GLN A 25 -2.78 6.86 -6.70
CA GLN A 25 -2.04 6.80 -7.95
C GLN A 25 -0.70 7.49 -7.80
N GLY A 26 0.33 6.90 -8.39
CA GLY A 26 1.67 7.45 -8.48
C GLY A 26 2.28 7.22 -9.84
N ILE A 27 3.43 7.79 -10.04
CA ILE A 27 4.22 7.61 -11.25
C ILE A 27 5.57 7.01 -10.84
N LEU A 28 5.87 5.85 -11.39
CA LEU A 28 7.17 5.19 -11.23
C LEU A 28 8.08 5.65 -12.37
N ILE A 29 9.27 6.09 -12.00
CA ILE A 29 10.30 6.56 -12.92
C ILE A 29 11.52 5.66 -12.75
N ASN A 30 11.90 4.96 -13.82
CA ASN A 30 13.11 4.15 -13.91
C ASN A 30 13.86 4.50 -15.19
N ARG A 31 15.01 5.17 -15.07
CA ARG A 31 15.80 5.68 -16.20
C ARG A 31 14.94 6.56 -17.13
N GLU A 32 14.69 6.08 -18.36
CA GLU A 32 13.86 6.77 -19.37
C GLU A 32 12.38 6.33 -19.34
N ASN A 33 12.06 5.32 -18.55
CA ASN A 33 10.71 4.77 -18.46
C ASN A 33 9.90 5.47 -17.37
N THR A 34 8.66 5.80 -17.72
CA THR A 34 7.69 6.41 -16.81
C THR A 34 6.37 5.67 -16.92
N ILE A 35 5.89 5.11 -15.80
CA ILE A 35 4.68 4.28 -15.75
C ILE A 35 3.78 4.74 -14.62
N GLY A 36 2.48 4.90 -14.92
CA GLY A 36 1.45 5.09 -13.89
C GLY A 36 1.23 3.80 -13.11
N ILE A 37 1.21 3.90 -11.79
CA ILE A 37 1.04 2.77 -10.87
C ILE A 37 0.00 3.07 -9.80
N LEU A 38 -0.55 2.02 -9.21
CA LEU A 38 -1.34 2.08 -7.99
C LEU A 38 -0.43 1.78 -6.79
N VAL A 39 -0.34 2.73 -5.89
CA VAL A 39 0.36 2.59 -4.62
C VAL A 39 -0.61 2.10 -3.57
N ARG A 40 -0.27 1.04 -2.86
CA ARG A 40 -0.96 0.60 -1.65
C ARG A 40 0.02 0.63 -0.48
N SER A 41 -0.37 1.25 0.61
CA SER A 41 0.49 1.35 1.78
C SER A 41 -0.07 0.58 2.97
N TYR A 42 0.82 -0.03 3.73
CA TYR A 42 0.51 -0.75 4.96
C TYR A 42 1.58 -0.49 6.01
N VAL A 43 1.20 -0.61 7.27
CA VAL A 43 2.18 -0.76 8.35
C VAL A 43 2.87 -2.12 8.17
N GLN A 44 4.18 -2.17 8.41
CA GLN A 44 5.01 -3.37 8.19
C GLN A 44 4.39 -4.64 8.79
N ASN A 45 4.00 -4.61 10.05
CA ASN A 45 3.40 -5.77 10.73
C ASN A 45 2.06 -6.22 10.14
N ASP A 46 1.41 -5.37 9.35
CA ASP A 46 0.10 -5.68 8.78
C ASP A 46 0.21 -6.26 7.37
N ILE A 47 1.18 -5.83 6.56
CA ILE A 47 1.42 -6.42 5.24
C ILE A 47 1.83 -7.90 5.36
N GLU A 48 2.60 -8.25 6.39
CA GLU A 48 3.02 -9.63 6.67
C GLU A 48 1.86 -10.57 7.02
N LYS A 49 0.70 -10.02 7.39
CA LYS A 49 -0.52 -10.77 7.71
C LYS A 49 -1.46 -10.94 6.51
N ILE A 50 -1.12 -10.35 5.36
CA ILE A 50 -1.88 -10.54 4.12
C ILE A 50 -1.34 -11.78 3.42
N ASP A 51 -2.04 -12.91 3.58
CA ASP A 51 -1.60 -14.21 3.06
C ASP A 51 -1.28 -14.18 1.56
N LEU A 52 -2.09 -13.46 0.77
CA LEU A 52 -1.86 -13.31 -0.67
C LEU A 52 -0.50 -12.69 -0.98
N ILE A 53 -0.09 -11.68 -0.22
CA ILE A 53 1.19 -10.99 -0.42
C ILE A 53 2.33 -11.81 0.21
N LYS A 54 2.17 -12.22 1.47
CA LYS A 54 3.18 -13.00 2.19
C LYS A 54 3.59 -14.27 1.44
N ASN A 55 2.61 -15.03 0.97
CA ASN A 55 2.84 -16.28 0.24
C ASN A 55 3.20 -16.04 -1.23
N GLY A 56 2.96 -14.84 -1.75
CA GLY A 56 3.26 -14.43 -3.11
C GLY A 56 4.67 -13.87 -3.30
N ILE A 57 5.48 -13.68 -2.25
CA ILE A 57 6.85 -13.20 -2.41
C ILE A 57 7.66 -14.26 -3.16
N ILE A 58 8.21 -13.86 -4.29
CA ILE A 58 9.02 -14.73 -5.17
C ILE A 58 10.50 -14.38 -5.15
N ASP A 59 10.85 -13.15 -4.74
CA ASP A 59 12.23 -12.71 -4.55
C ASP A 59 12.29 -11.65 -3.43
N GLY A 60 13.40 -11.59 -2.70
CA GLY A 60 13.57 -10.69 -1.57
C GLY A 60 12.78 -11.10 -0.32
N SER A 61 12.41 -10.14 0.52
CA SER A 61 11.72 -10.40 1.79
C SER A 61 10.89 -9.21 2.26
N LEU A 62 9.71 -9.47 2.83
CA LEU A 62 8.92 -8.48 3.55
C LEU A 62 9.59 -8.02 4.87
N ASN A 63 10.54 -8.79 5.41
CA ASN A 63 11.33 -8.35 6.58
C ASN A 63 12.15 -7.10 6.27
N SER A 64 12.48 -6.87 4.99
CA SER A 64 13.16 -5.67 4.50
C SER A 64 12.21 -4.55 4.11
N PHE A 65 10.90 -4.73 4.32
CA PHE A 65 9.88 -3.72 4.06
C PHE A 65 9.90 -2.67 5.18
N SER A 66 10.69 -1.65 4.96
CA SER A 66 10.98 -0.58 5.93
C SER A 66 11.04 0.77 5.23
N LYS A 67 11.42 1.81 5.95
CA LYS A 67 11.51 3.15 5.37
C LYS A 67 12.35 3.18 4.09
N ASN A 68 11.83 3.84 3.06
CA ASN A 68 12.42 3.99 1.72
C ASN A 68 12.58 2.68 0.94
N THR A 69 11.79 1.66 1.27
CA THR A 69 11.72 0.44 0.48
C THR A 69 10.31 0.20 -0.07
N ILE A 70 10.23 -0.57 -1.14
CA ILE A 70 8.96 -0.98 -1.75
C ILE A 70 8.99 -2.45 -2.15
N SER A 71 7.80 -3.03 -2.25
CA SER A 71 7.57 -4.32 -2.89
C SER A 71 6.85 -4.11 -4.21
N ILE A 72 7.34 -4.71 -5.29
CA ILE A 72 6.77 -4.54 -6.64
C ILE A 72 6.22 -5.86 -7.17
N GLY A 73 5.22 -5.77 -8.06
CA GLY A 73 4.68 -6.95 -8.71
C GLY A 73 5.65 -7.54 -9.75
N LYS A 74 5.57 -8.85 -9.95
CA LYS A 74 6.44 -9.61 -10.86
C LYS A 74 6.39 -9.06 -12.29
N GLU A 75 5.20 -8.80 -12.80
CA GLU A 75 5.04 -8.34 -14.19
C GLU A 75 5.62 -6.93 -14.39
N LEU A 76 5.51 -6.07 -13.35
CA LEU A 76 6.14 -4.76 -13.35
C LEU A 76 7.68 -4.89 -13.33
N ALA A 77 8.21 -5.76 -12.47
CA ALA A 77 9.64 -6.04 -12.41
C ALA A 77 10.21 -6.50 -13.76
N ILE A 78 9.54 -7.44 -14.42
CA ILE A 78 9.92 -7.95 -15.74
C ILE A 78 9.86 -6.83 -16.80
N SER A 79 8.80 -6.04 -16.82
CA SER A 79 8.59 -5.01 -17.86
C SER A 79 9.63 -3.89 -17.81
N LEU A 80 10.21 -3.64 -16.63
CA LEU A 80 11.19 -2.56 -16.39
C LEU A 80 12.62 -3.07 -16.18
N ASP A 81 12.85 -4.39 -16.28
CA ASP A 81 14.12 -5.04 -16.00
C ASP A 81 14.67 -4.67 -14.61
N LEU A 82 13.81 -4.81 -13.58
CA LEU A 82 14.09 -4.47 -12.20
C LEU A 82 14.27 -5.72 -11.34
N VAL A 83 15.21 -5.64 -10.41
CA VAL A 83 15.50 -6.70 -9.43
C VAL A 83 15.52 -6.14 -8.01
N VAL A 84 15.50 -7.04 -7.01
CA VAL A 84 15.66 -6.66 -5.60
C VAL A 84 17.00 -5.93 -5.40
N GLY A 85 16.94 -4.79 -4.72
CA GLY A 85 18.09 -3.91 -4.49
C GLY A 85 18.20 -2.74 -5.45
N ASP A 86 17.51 -2.77 -6.59
CA ASP A 86 17.48 -1.63 -7.50
C ASP A 86 16.79 -0.42 -6.87
N GLU A 87 17.20 0.78 -7.30
CA GLU A 87 16.57 2.04 -6.92
C GLU A 87 15.67 2.56 -8.04
N ILE A 88 14.48 3.03 -7.65
CA ILE A 88 13.54 3.72 -8.54
C ILE A 88 13.10 5.03 -7.90
N THR A 89 12.54 5.93 -8.69
CA THR A 89 11.91 7.14 -8.17
C THR A 89 10.38 7.01 -8.28
N LEU A 90 9.68 7.32 -7.21
CA LEU A 90 8.23 7.47 -7.22
C LEU A 90 7.88 8.94 -7.13
N MET A 91 6.94 9.35 -7.94
CA MET A 91 6.36 10.69 -7.95
C MET A 91 4.89 10.60 -7.59
N SER A 92 4.44 11.43 -6.63
CA SER A 92 3.02 11.51 -6.28
C SER A 92 2.25 12.29 -7.34
N THR A 93 0.95 12.01 -7.44
CA THR A 93 0.03 12.86 -8.21
C THR A 93 -0.44 14.08 -7.41
N SER A 94 -0.14 14.12 -6.11
CA SER A 94 -0.36 15.29 -5.26
C SER A 94 0.69 16.35 -5.56
N ASN A 95 0.30 17.61 -5.48
CA ASN A 95 1.17 18.73 -5.80
C ASN A 95 1.43 19.58 -4.55
N LEU A 96 2.69 19.77 -4.21
CA LEU A 96 3.10 20.77 -3.22
C LEU A 96 2.90 22.17 -3.81
N GLN A 97 2.07 22.99 -3.16
CA GLN A 97 1.93 24.39 -3.53
C GLN A 97 3.17 25.19 -3.08
N THR A 98 3.87 25.75 -4.05
CA THR A 98 5.00 26.63 -3.79
C THR A 98 4.77 28.02 -4.37
N PRO A 99 5.51 29.06 -3.93
CA PRO A 99 5.44 30.38 -4.55
C PRO A 99 5.76 30.40 -6.06
N PHE A 100 6.40 29.35 -6.57
CA PHE A 100 6.79 29.21 -7.97
C PHE A 100 5.87 28.29 -8.77
N GLY A 101 4.76 27.81 -8.16
CA GLY A 101 3.80 26.89 -8.75
C GLY A 101 3.69 25.55 -8.02
N ASN A 102 2.91 24.65 -8.57
CA ASN A 102 2.71 23.31 -8.02
C ASN A 102 3.84 22.38 -8.48
N LEU A 103 4.55 21.78 -7.55
CA LEU A 103 5.59 20.79 -7.82
C LEU A 103 5.15 19.43 -7.28
N PRO A 104 5.21 18.36 -8.08
CA PRO A 104 4.95 17.02 -7.58
C PRO A 104 6.07 16.57 -6.63
N LEU A 105 5.69 15.93 -5.53
CA LEU A 105 6.65 15.31 -4.64
C LEU A 105 7.20 14.04 -5.28
N GLN A 106 8.49 13.81 -5.09
CA GLN A 106 9.16 12.61 -5.57
C GLN A 106 10.22 12.14 -4.57
N GLU A 107 10.29 10.83 -4.39
CA GLU A 107 11.23 10.18 -3.49
C GLU A 107 11.84 8.94 -4.15
N LYS A 108 13.07 8.59 -3.72
CA LYS A 108 13.76 7.37 -4.15
C LYS A 108 13.44 6.22 -3.21
N PHE A 109 13.24 5.05 -3.81
CA PHE A 109 12.95 3.80 -3.10
C PHE A 109 13.82 2.68 -3.62
N SER A 110 14.23 1.80 -2.71
CA SER A 110 14.90 0.55 -3.02
C SER A 110 13.88 -0.59 -3.08
N ILE A 111 14.01 -1.50 -4.03
CA ILE A 111 13.14 -2.67 -4.13
C ILE A 111 13.56 -3.69 -3.07
N SER A 112 12.71 -3.95 -2.09
CA SER A 112 12.95 -4.94 -1.02
C SER A 112 12.46 -6.34 -1.37
N SER A 113 11.46 -6.43 -2.22
CA SER A 113 10.90 -7.71 -2.64
C SER A 113 10.09 -7.60 -3.93
N VAL A 114 9.95 -8.74 -4.59
CA VAL A 114 9.07 -8.92 -5.75
C VAL A 114 8.00 -9.93 -5.36
N PHE A 115 6.73 -9.60 -5.62
CA PHE A 115 5.59 -10.47 -5.37
C PHE A 115 4.90 -10.91 -6.65
N SER A 116 4.19 -12.03 -6.58
CA SER A 116 3.24 -12.47 -7.61
C SER A 116 1.94 -12.95 -6.96
N THR A 117 0.83 -12.37 -7.37
CA THR A 117 -0.51 -12.77 -6.94
C THR A 117 -1.14 -13.77 -7.91
N GLY A 118 -0.54 -13.95 -9.09
CA GLY A 118 -1.10 -14.69 -10.21
C GLY A 118 -2.11 -13.89 -11.05
N LEU A 119 -2.37 -12.63 -10.69
CA LEU A 119 -3.21 -11.71 -11.45
C LEU A 119 -2.30 -10.73 -12.21
N ILE A 120 -2.11 -10.97 -13.50
CA ILE A 120 -1.17 -10.20 -14.34
C ILE A 120 -1.40 -8.70 -14.24
N GLU A 121 -2.66 -8.25 -14.37
CA GLU A 121 -3.00 -6.81 -14.30
C GLU A 121 -2.67 -6.19 -12.94
N PHE A 122 -2.84 -6.95 -11.86
CA PHE A 122 -2.47 -6.50 -10.52
C PHE A 122 -0.96 -6.43 -10.36
N ASP A 123 -0.26 -7.51 -10.72
CA ASP A 123 1.20 -7.63 -10.62
C ASP A 123 1.94 -6.63 -11.54
N GLN A 124 1.26 -6.11 -12.57
CA GLN A 124 1.81 -5.11 -13.49
C GLN A 124 1.66 -3.67 -13.00
N ASN A 125 0.64 -3.38 -12.19
CA ASN A 125 0.26 -2.00 -11.88
C ASN A 125 0.34 -1.63 -10.41
N VAL A 126 0.53 -2.60 -9.50
CA VAL A 126 0.48 -2.34 -8.05
C VAL A 126 1.86 -2.44 -7.42
N ILE A 127 2.15 -1.49 -6.55
CA ILE A 127 3.28 -1.54 -5.63
C ILE A 127 2.78 -1.43 -4.19
N PHE A 128 3.52 -2.03 -3.27
CA PHE A 128 3.32 -1.83 -1.84
C PHE A 128 4.45 -0.98 -1.27
N MET A 129 4.11 -0.05 -0.38
CA MET A 129 5.08 0.77 0.34
C MET A 129 4.70 0.87 1.83
N PRO A 130 5.67 1.15 2.71
CA PRO A 130 5.39 1.46 4.12
C PRO A 130 4.48 2.68 4.25
N PHE A 131 3.56 2.64 5.21
CA PHE A 131 2.59 3.71 5.44
C PHE A 131 3.26 5.06 5.71
N GLU A 132 4.39 5.08 6.41
CA GLU A 132 5.16 6.30 6.68
C GLU A 132 5.65 6.97 5.39
N ASN A 133 6.09 6.18 4.40
CA ASN A 133 6.51 6.71 3.12
C ASN A 133 5.34 7.23 2.28
N ALA A 134 4.19 6.53 2.31
CA ALA A 134 2.99 7.03 1.65
C ALA A 134 2.55 8.37 2.25
N ASN A 135 2.56 8.48 3.58
CA ASN A 135 2.23 9.71 4.26
C ASN A 135 3.14 10.88 3.85
N SER A 136 4.43 10.64 3.73
CA SER A 136 5.43 11.63 3.30
C SER A 136 5.26 12.02 1.83
N LEU A 137 5.18 11.03 0.93
CA LEU A 137 5.16 11.23 -0.51
C LEU A 137 3.84 11.82 -1.03
N PHE A 138 2.72 11.49 -0.38
CA PHE A 138 1.38 11.93 -0.81
C PHE A 138 0.79 13.04 0.07
N GLU A 139 1.48 13.44 1.17
CA GLU A 139 0.99 14.44 2.13
C GLU A 139 -0.44 14.13 2.62
N LEU A 140 -0.64 12.89 3.11
CA LEU A 140 -1.96 12.35 3.41
C LEU A 140 -2.70 13.18 4.47
N ALA A 141 -3.93 13.56 4.17
CA ALA A 141 -4.88 14.02 5.16
C ALA A 141 -5.60 12.82 5.82
N ASP A 142 -6.24 13.03 6.96
CA ASP A 142 -7.01 11.97 7.64
C ASP A 142 -8.10 11.36 6.74
N THR A 143 -8.63 12.11 5.78
CA THR A 143 -9.63 11.68 4.80
C THR A 143 -9.09 10.75 3.72
N ASP A 144 -7.76 10.70 3.54
CA ASP A 144 -7.10 9.86 2.54
C ASP A 144 -6.75 8.47 3.09
N ILE A 145 -6.96 8.28 4.40
CA ILE A 145 -6.61 7.07 5.11
C ILE A 145 -7.84 6.18 5.25
N ASP A 146 -7.75 4.98 4.70
CA ASP A 146 -8.78 3.96 4.81
C ASP A 146 -8.54 3.05 6.01
N LEU A 147 -9.62 2.58 6.62
CA LEU A 147 -9.59 1.48 7.59
C LEU A 147 -10.06 0.20 6.90
N GLU A 148 -9.11 -0.66 6.57
CA GLU A 148 -9.38 -1.95 5.94
C GLU A 148 -9.65 -3.01 7.02
N ILE A 149 -10.83 -3.63 6.98
CA ILE A 149 -11.28 -4.60 7.99
C ILE A 149 -11.45 -5.97 7.32
N PHE A 150 -10.73 -6.97 7.82
CA PHE A 150 -10.85 -8.35 7.40
C PHE A 150 -11.68 -9.14 8.40
N LEU A 151 -12.66 -9.89 7.92
CA LEU A 151 -13.54 -10.69 8.76
C LEU A 151 -13.04 -12.15 8.83
N LYS A 152 -13.20 -12.78 10.01
CA LYS A 152 -12.97 -14.22 10.19
C LYS A 152 -13.94 -15.05 9.35
N LYS A 153 -15.14 -14.52 9.09
CA LYS A 153 -16.22 -15.14 8.35
C LYS A 153 -16.72 -14.19 7.27
N PRO A 154 -16.21 -14.29 6.02
CA PRO A 154 -16.57 -13.38 4.92
C PRO A 154 -18.08 -13.33 4.62
N GLU A 155 -18.82 -14.43 4.87
CA GLU A 155 -20.27 -14.50 4.70
C GLU A 155 -21.05 -13.54 5.61
N LYS A 156 -20.42 -13.01 6.65
CA LYS A 156 -21.02 -12.03 7.58
C LYS A 156 -20.78 -10.57 7.21
N ILE A 157 -20.24 -10.29 6.01
CA ILE A 157 -19.84 -8.95 5.59
C ILE A 157 -20.98 -7.94 5.68
N GLU A 158 -22.19 -8.32 5.27
CA GLU A 158 -23.35 -7.41 5.32
C GLU A 158 -23.77 -7.04 6.74
N LEU A 159 -23.66 -7.99 7.69
CA LEU A 159 -23.94 -7.74 9.10
C LEU A 159 -22.89 -6.81 9.70
N ALA A 160 -21.61 -7.09 9.43
CA ALA A 160 -20.50 -6.27 9.89
C ALA A 160 -20.60 -4.84 9.34
N LYS A 161 -20.89 -4.68 8.04
CA LYS A 161 -21.09 -3.38 7.40
C LYS A 161 -22.16 -2.55 8.09
N LYS A 162 -23.34 -3.14 8.37
CA LYS A 162 -24.41 -2.46 9.09
C LYS A 162 -24.04 -2.06 10.50
N GLN A 163 -23.20 -2.83 11.18
CA GLN A 163 -22.72 -2.49 12.51
C GLN A 163 -21.68 -1.38 12.49
N ILE A 164 -20.76 -1.43 11.55
CA ILE A 164 -19.74 -0.39 11.34
C ILE A 164 -20.41 0.95 11.01
N GLN A 165 -21.38 0.98 10.08
CA GLN A 165 -22.15 2.18 9.72
C GLN A 165 -22.94 2.83 10.87
N LYS A 166 -23.14 2.14 11.98
CA LYS A 166 -23.76 2.71 13.19
C LYS A 166 -22.75 3.34 14.14
N ILE A 167 -21.48 3.04 13.94
CA ILE A 167 -20.37 3.48 14.80
C ILE A 167 -19.71 4.74 14.20
N PHE A 168 -19.69 4.83 12.88
CA PHE A 168 -19.16 5.92 12.07
C PHE A 168 -20.29 6.59 11.26
#